data_453d28c8de47d1c6a24203348d2eb477
#
_entry.id   453d28c8de47d1c6a24203348d2eb477
#
_cell.length_a   1.000
_cell.length_b   1.000
_cell.length_c   1.000
_cell.angle_alpha   90.00
_cell.angle_beta   90.00
_cell.angle_gamma   90.00
#
_symmetry.space_group_name_H-M   'P 1'
#
loop_
_entity.id
_entity.type
_entity.pdbx_description
1 polymer ?
#
loop_
_entity_poly.entity_id
_entity_poly.type
_entity_poly.pdbx_seq_one_letter_code
_entity_poly.pdbx_strand_id
1 'polypeptide(L)'
;MAKYQYSREIAPIYLQSFEVNNLKYFKDQLTAHKSLKHAKIIQLYDDKKISPADYAAQGIKTTYGDMATAQGLKDVAKYADGVGPWKPYIFNDSYTAPSSFVTDAHAVNLKVHPYTFRPENNFLANNLKCSTAEADAAKRCEAGANKEYEMYFKAGVDGVFTDDPGIGRKALDAYLKANPNTK
;
A
#
# COMPACT_ATOMS: atom_id res chain seq x y z
N MET A 1 22.13 0.61 -5.75
CA MET A 1 21.17 0.16 -6.79
C MET A 1 21.81 0.17 -8.18
N ALA A 2 22.29 1.28 -8.70
CA ALA A 2 22.89 1.37 -10.05
C ALA A 2 24.07 0.41 -10.31
N LYS A 3 24.76 -0.04 -9.26
CA LYS A 3 25.90 -0.96 -9.35
C LYS A 3 25.50 -2.40 -9.75
N TYR A 4 24.27 -2.83 -9.45
CA TYR A 4 23.85 -4.22 -9.61
C TYR A 4 22.94 -4.39 -10.82
N GLN A 5 23.26 -5.34 -11.71
CA GLN A 5 22.47 -5.62 -12.92
C GLN A 5 21.01 -5.95 -12.59
N TYR A 6 20.77 -6.75 -11.54
CA TYR A 6 19.41 -7.14 -11.15
C TYR A 6 18.50 -5.94 -10.93
N SER A 7 18.98 -4.92 -10.16
CA SER A 7 18.22 -3.72 -9.88
C SER A 7 18.13 -2.73 -11.05
N ARG A 8 19.03 -2.83 -12.03
CA ARG A 8 18.98 -1.97 -13.22
C ARG A 8 18.08 -2.50 -14.33
N GLU A 9 18.00 -3.83 -14.49
CA GLU A 9 17.54 -4.44 -15.74
C GLU A 9 16.46 -5.51 -15.54
N ILE A 10 16.39 -6.16 -14.38
CA ILE A 10 15.60 -7.40 -14.19
C ILE A 10 14.34 -7.17 -13.38
N ALA A 11 14.43 -6.55 -12.21
CA ALA A 11 13.30 -6.41 -11.29
C ALA A 11 12.97 -4.96 -10.97
N PRO A 12 11.68 -4.62 -10.83
CA PRO A 12 11.27 -3.34 -10.29
C PRO A 12 11.74 -3.22 -8.82
N ILE A 13 12.25 -2.05 -8.46
CA ILE A 13 12.56 -1.68 -7.09
C ILE A 13 11.61 -0.58 -6.70
N TYR A 14 10.92 -0.76 -5.57
CA TYR A 14 10.04 0.25 -5.03
C TYR A 14 10.77 1.04 -3.93
N LEU A 15 10.99 2.34 -4.18
CA LEU A 15 11.50 3.30 -3.20
C LEU A 15 10.29 3.93 -2.51
N GLN A 16 10.23 3.82 -1.20
CA GLN A 16 9.08 4.28 -0.44
C GLN A 16 9.47 5.17 0.72
N SER A 17 8.62 6.12 1.04
CA SER A 17 8.72 6.98 2.21
C SER A 17 7.37 7.54 2.61
N PHE A 18 7.25 7.91 3.89
CA PHE A 18 6.15 8.72 4.41
C PHE A 18 6.35 10.21 4.07
N GLU A 19 7.59 10.68 3.98
CA GLU A 19 7.93 12.06 3.64
C GLU A 19 7.83 12.29 2.12
N VAL A 20 7.43 13.51 1.77
CA VAL A 20 7.18 13.90 0.37
C VAL A 20 8.45 14.39 -0.33
N ASN A 21 9.26 15.23 0.35
CA ASN A 21 10.36 15.92 -0.30
C ASN A 21 11.50 14.98 -0.71
N ASN A 22 11.76 13.93 0.07
CA ASN A 22 12.73 12.92 -0.29
C ASN A 22 12.29 12.11 -1.52
N LEU A 23 10.98 11.85 -1.67
CA LEU A 23 10.44 11.17 -2.86
C LEU A 23 10.53 12.04 -4.11
N LYS A 24 10.26 13.35 -3.99
CA LYS A 24 10.47 14.32 -5.08
C LYS A 24 11.95 14.35 -5.49
N TYR A 25 12.85 14.40 -4.50
CA TYR A 25 14.28 14.31 -4.76
C TYR A 25 14.65 13.01 -5.49
N PHE A 26 14.13 11.86 -5.06
CA PHE A 26 14.35 10.60 -5.76
C PHE A 26 13.80 10.63 -7.18
N LYS A 27 12.65 11.25 -7.43
CA LYS A 27 12.10 11.42 -8.78
C LYS A 27 13.07 12.13 -9.70
N ASP A 28 13.65 13.23 -9.22
CA ASP A 28 14.64 14.01 -9.97
C ASP A 28 15.90 13.18 -10.25
N GLN A 29 16.42 12.46 -9.24
CA GLN A 29 17.58 11.59 -9.39
C GLN A 29 17.32 10.44 -10.37
N LEU A 30 16.15 9.78 -10.31
CA LEU A 30 15.80 8.70 -11.22
C LEU A 30 15.65 9.20 -12.66
N THR A 31 15.14 10.40 -12.84
CA THR A 31 15.03 11.05 -14.16
C THR A 31 16.41 11.35 -14.75
N ALA A 32 17.35 11.79 -13.92
CA ALA A 32 18.74 12.04 -14.32
C ALA A 32 19.54 10.76 -14.61
N HIS A 33 19.22 9.65 -13.91
CA HIS A 33 19.95 8.38 -13.97
C HIS A 33 19.20 7.30 -14.75
N LYS A 34 19.26 7.34 -16.07
CA LYS A 34 18.55 6.40 -16.98
C LYS A 34 18.81 4.89 -16.71
N SER A 35 19.87 4.55 -15.97
CA SER A 35 20.18 3.18 -15.56
C SER A 35 19.23 2.58 -14.52
N LEU A 36 18.35 3.38 -13.93
CA LEU A 36 17.39 2.95 -12.88
C LEU A 36 15.93 3.01 -13.37
N LYS A 37 15.70 2.80 -14.65
CA LYS A 37 14.35 2.87 -15.28
C LYS A 37 13.29 1.94 -14.67
N HIS A 38 13.72 0.90 -13.94
CA HIS A 38 12.82 -0.03 -13.25
C HIS A 38 12.53 0.37 -11.78
N ALA A 39 13.19 1.41 -11.27
CA ALA A 39 12.87 1.92 -9.94
C ALA A 39 11.55 2.70 -9.98
N LYS A 40 10.72 2.44 -8.97
CA LYS A 40 9.41 3.05 -8.79
C LYS A 40 9.34 3.74 -7.45
N ILE A 41 8.55 4.78 -7.36
CA ILE A 41 8.37 5.60 -6.15
C ILE A 41 6.98 5.35 -5.59
N ILE A 42 6.92 5.03 -4.29
CA ILE A 42 5.67 4.84 -3.54
C ILE A 42 5.60 5.85 -2.41
N GLN A 43 4.55 6.68 -2.40
CA GLN A 43 4.19 7.53 -1.27
C GLN A 43 3.43 6.70 -0.25
N LEU A 44 3.97 6.56 0.97
CA LEU A 44 3.27 5.89 2.07
C LEU A 44 2.33 6.87 2.78
N TYR A 45 1.18 6.39 3.25
CA TYR A 45 0.18 7.15 4.00
C TYR A 45 -0.07 6.54 5.36
N ASP A 46 0.12 7.33 6.41
CA ASP A 46 -0.21 7.01 7.79
C ASP A 46 -1.59 7.55 8.17
N ASP A 47 -1.87 7.83 9.44
CA ASP A 47 -3.16 8.35 9.91
C ASP A 47 -3.58 9.59 9.11
N LYS A 48 -4.86 9.60 8.71
CA LYS A 48 -5.46 10.68 7.89
C LYS A 48 -5.32 12.07 8.49
N LYS A 49 -5.16 12.18 9.81
CA LYS A 49 -5.14 13.45 10.54
C LYS A 49 -3.74 14.04 10.70
N ILE A 50 -2.68 13.28 10.41
CA ILE A 50 -1.32 13.77 10.56
C ILE A 50 -0.72 14.18 9.22
N SER A 51 0.26 15.09 9.28
CA SER A 51 1.02 15.54 8.12
C SER A 51 2.32 14.73 7.99
N PRO A 52 2.84 14.54 6.76
CA PRO A 52 4.22 14.08 6.58
C PRO A 52 5.20 14.89 7.44
N ALA A 53 6.19 14.21 8.05
CA ALA A 53 7.07 14.86 9.01
C ALA A 53 7.87 16.03 8.39
N ASP A 54 8.28 15.91 7.13
CA ASP A 54 8.95 16.97 6.40
C ASP A 54 8.03 18.17 6.11
N TYR A 55 6.75 17.94 5.87
CA TYR A 55 5.75 19.00 5.72
C TYR A 55 5.49 19.70 7.05
N ALA A 56 5.32 18.93 8.13
CA ALA A 56 5.12 19.49 9.46
C ALA A 56 6.31 20.37 9.89
N ALA A 57 7.56 19.93 9.62
CA ALA A 57 8.77 20.69 9.90
C ALA A 57 8.86 22.03 9.12
N GLN A 58 8.16 22.12 7.97
CA GLN A 58 8.09 23.34 7.13
C GLN A 58 6.84 24.17 7.42
N GLY A 59 6.00 23.79 8.40
CA GLY A 59 4.74 24.47 8.69
C GLY A 59 3.63 24.24 7.66
N ILE A 60 3.80 23.27 6.76
CA ILE A 60 2.80 22.87 5.76
C ILE A 60 1.77 21.97 6.47
N LYS A 61 0.50 22.37 6.41
CA LYS A 61 -0.61 21.71 7.13
C LYS A 61 -1.28 20.58 6.35
N THR A 62 -0.79 20.25 5.16
CA THR A 62 -1.35 19.16 4.34
C THR A 62 -1.19 17.83 5.06
N THR A 63 -2.30 17.15 5.32
CA THR A 63 -2.33 15.84 5.99
C THR A 63 -2.31 14.69 4.97
N TYR A 64 -2.05 13.47 5.45
CA TYR A 64 -2.21 12.28 4.60
C TYR A 64 -3.66 12.11 4.12
N GLY A 65 -4.65 12.56 4.91
CA GLY A 65 -6.06 12.60 4.49
C GLY A 65 -6.30 13.53 3.29
N ASP A 66 -5.67 14.72 3.30
CA ASP A 66 -5.74 15.65 2.17
C ASP A 66 -5.07 15.07 0.91
N MET A 67 -3.94 14.40 1.08
CA MET A 67 -3.20 13.74 0.00
C MET A 67 -3.97 12.53 -0.58
N ALA A 68 -4.88 11.93 0.19
CA ALA A 68 -5.71 10.79 -0.21
C ALA A 68 -7.00 11.19 -0.94
N THR A 69 -7.31 12.49 -1.06
CA THR A 69 -8.42 12.96 -1.89
C THR A 69 -8.10 12.79 -3.38
N ALA A 70 -9.13 12.77 -4.24
CA ALA A 70 -8.92 12.69 -5.69
C ALA A 70 -7.98 13.79 -6.22
N GLN A 71 -8.03 15.00 -5.65
CA GLN A 71 -7.10 16.07 -6.00
C GLN A 71 -5.69 15.82 -5.43
N GLY A 72 -5.59 15.37 -4.17
CA GLY A 72 -4.30 15.02 -3.55
C GLY A 72 -3.57 13.92 -4.31
N LEU A 73 -4.29 12.89 -4.78
CA LEU A 73 -3.74 11.80 -5.59
C LEU A 73 -3.20 12.31 -6.95
N LYS A 74 -3.87 13.31 -7.59
CA LYS A 74 -3.33 13.99 -8.79
C LYS A 74 -2.00 14.69 -8.50
N ASP A 75 -1.84 15.28 -7.32
CA ASP A 75 -0.61 15.95 -6.93
C ASP A 75 0.50 14.94 -6.63
N VAL A 76 0.18 13.82 -5.99
CA VAL A 76 1.10 12.70 -5.73
C VAL A 76 1.57 12.05 -7.03
N ALA A 77 0.69 11.89 -8.02
CA ALA A 77 1.02 11.30 -9.32
C ALA A 77 2.09 12.11 -10.11
N LYS A 78 2.36 13.37 -9.73
CA LYS A 78 3.42 14.17 -10.34
C LYS A 78 4.83 13.67 -9.99
N TYR A 79 4.98 12.95 -8.86
CA TYR A 79 6.30 12.49 -8.40
C TYR A 79 6.36 11.01 -8.04
N ALA A 80 5.23 10.35 -7.76
CA ALA A 80 5.17 8.94 -7.39
C ALA A 80 4.55 8.08 -8.50
N ASP A 81 4.92 6.81 -8.52
CA ASP A 81 4.36 5.79 -9.41
C ASP A 81 3.23 4.99 -8.71
N GLY A 82 3.10 5.16 -7.40
CA GLY A 82 2.06 4.50 -6.62
C GLY A 82 1.97 5.04 -5.19
N VAL A 83 1.01 4.51 -4.46
CA VAL A 83 0.70 4.86 -3.08
C VAL A 83 0.64 3.61 -2.21
N GLY A 84 1.16 3.72 -0.98
CA GLY A 84 1.11 2.67 0.02
C GLY A 84 0.29 3.15 1.22
N PRO A 85 -1.04 3.00 1.19
CA PRO A 85 -1.90 3.46 2.27
C PRO A 85 -1.93 2.46 3.42
N TRP A 86 -2.09 2.94 4.66
CA TRP A 86 -2.55 2.12 5.75
C TRP A 86 -3.92 1.52 5.42
N LYS A 87 -4.17 0.25 5.76
CA LYS A 87 -5.38 -0.51 5.38
C LYS A 87 -6.71 0.26 5.52
N PRO A 88 -6.95 1.08 6.58
CA PRO A 88 -8.19 1.85 6.75
C PRO A 88 -8.47 2.94 5.70
N TYR A 89 -7.56 3.20 4.78
CA TYR A 89 -7.86 4.06 3.63
C TYR A 89 -8.77 3.37 2.61
N ILE A 90 -8.70 2.03 2.55
CA ILE A 90 -9.46 1.22 1.58
C ILE A 90 -10.70 0.64 2.24
N PHE A 91 -10.56 -0.02 3.39
CA PHE A 91 -11.69 -0.50 4.16
C PHE A 91 -11.71 0.18 5.53
N ASN A 92 -12.88 0.68 5.93
CA ASN A 92 -13.10 1.16 7.30
C ASN A 92 -13.19 -0.03 8.29
N ASP A 93 -13.34 0.26 9.57
CA ASP A 93 -13.38 -0.76 10.63
C ASP A 93 -14.50 -1.80 10.47
N SER A 94 -15.56 -1.49 9.72
CA SER A 94 -16.67 -2.43 9.47
C SER A 94 -16.39 -3.41 8.34
N TYR A 95 -15.39 -3.14 7.51
CA TYR A 95 -15.02 -4.00 6.37
C TYR A 95 -16.21 -4.38 5.46
N THR A 96 -17.18 -3.50 5.31
CA THR A 96 -18.39 -3.77 4.53
C THR A 96 -18.24 -3.48 3.04
N ALA A 97 -17.60 -2.35 2.72
CA ALA A 97 -17.34 -1.96 1.33
C ALA A 97 -16.02 -1.16 1.25
N PRO A 98 -15.30 -1.25 0.13
CA PRO A 98 -14.11 -0.43 -0.08
C PRO A 98 -14.51 1.03 -0.32
N SER A 99 -13.62 1.95 0.05
CA SER A 99 -13.72 3.37 -0.31
C SER A 99 -13.39 3.56 -1.81
N SER A 100 -13.54 4.78 -2.31
CA SER A 100 -13.12 5.14 -3.67
C SER A 100 -11.60 5.23 -3.85
N PHE A 101 -10.80 5.09 -2.78
CA PHE A 101 -9.36 5.36 -2.80
C PHE A 101 -8.61 4.61 -3.92
N VAL A 102 -8.88 3.31 -4.11
CA VAL A 102 -8.22 2.52 -5.16
C VAL A 102 -8.62 3.01 -6.55
N THR A 103 -9.91 3.26 -6.76
CA THR A 103 -10.44 3.78 -8.04
C THR A 103 -9.87 5.16 -8.37
N ASP A 104 -9.81 6.05 -7.36
CA ASP A 104 -9.28 7.41 -7.52
C ASP A 104 -7.77 7.41 -7.81
N ALA A 105 -7.01 6.50 -7.17
CA ALA A 105 -5.59 6.31 -7.44
C ALA A 105 -5.36 5.78 -8.86
N HIS A 106 -6.12 4.77 -9.29
CA HIS A 106 -6.03 4.23 -10.64
C HIS A 106 -6.42 5.25 -11.71
N ALA A 107 -7.38 6.14 -11.45
CA ALA A 107 -7.77 7.21 -12.36
C ALA A 107 -6.62 8.17 -12.72
N VAL A 108 -5.58 8.22 -11.88
CA VAL A 108 -4.36 9.01 -12.11
C VAL A 108 -3.11 8.15 -12.32
N ASN A 109 -3.29 6.87 -12.66
CA ASN A 109 -2.24 5.89 -12.94
C ASN A 109 -1.30 5.60 -11.75
N LEU A 110 -1.74 5.76 -10.51
CA LEU A 110 -1.01 5.34 -9.32
C LEU A 110 -1.34 3.88 -8.98
N LYS A 111 -0.30 3.07 -8.73
CA LYS A 111 -0.44 1.73 -8.15
C LYS A 111 -0.76 1.82 -6.66
N VAL A 112 -1.49 0.84 -6.13
CA VAL A 112 -1.93 0.83 -4.72
C VAL A 112 -1.40 -0.41 -4.00
N HIS A 113 -0.53 -0.19 -3.00
CA HIS A 113 0.10 -1.24 -2.20
C HIS A 113 -0.19 -0.99 -0.70
N PRO A 114 -1.34 -1.44 -0.16
CA PRO A 114 -1.67 -1.24 1.25
C PRO A 114 -0.78 -2.03 2.21
N TYR A 115 -0.65 -1.54 3.43
CA TYR A 115 0.11 -2.14 4.53
C TYR A 115 -0.68 -2.17 5.85
N THR A 116 -0.42 -3.04 6.79
CA THR A 116 0.42 -4.24 6.75
C THR A 116 -0.49 -5.42 7.03
N PHE A 117 -0.39 -6.45 6.21
CA PHE A 117 -1.15 -7.67 6.39
C PHE A 117 -0.42 -8.59 7.35
N ARG A 118 -1.13 -9.01 8.40
CA ARG A 118 -0.65 -9.85 9.49
C ARG A 118 -1.73 -10.84 9.89
N PRO A 119 -1.39 -12.11 10.16
CA PRO A 119 -2.38 -13.13 10.48
C PRO A 119 -2.82 -13.17 11.95
N GLU A 120 -2.20 -12.42 12.85
CA GLU A 120 -2.57 -12.42 14.27
C GLU A 120 -3.90 -11.67 14.48
N ASN A 121 -4.73 -12.20 15.39
CA ASN A 121 -6.08 -11.67 15.67
C ASN A 121 -6.13 -10.18 15.94
N ASN A 122 -5.14 -9.61 16.65
CA ASN A 122 -5.12 -8.19 17.00
C ASN A 122 -4.95 -7.26 15.77
N PHE A 123 -4.47 -7.77 14.63
CA PHE A 123 -4.29 -6.99 13.40
C PHE A 123 -5.41 -7.17 12.38
N LEU A 124 -6.33 -8.10 12.65
CA LEU A 124 -7.50 -8.34 11.81
C LEU A 124 -8.70 -7.52 12.29
N ALA A 125 -9.58 -7.17 11.35
CA ALA A 125 -10.88 -6.62 11.71
C ALA A 125 -11.70 -7.61 12.55
N ASN A 126 -12.57 -7.11 13.42
CA ASN A 126 -13.30 -7.95 14.38
C ASN A 126 -14.10 -9.09 13.74
N ASN A 127 -14.69 -8.84 12.57
CA ASN A 127 -15.44 -9.83 11.80
C ASN A 127 -14.58 -10.87 11.06
N LEU A 128 -13.26 -10.67 11.05
CA LEU A 128 -12.28 -11.58 10.43
C LEU A 128 -11.48 -12.37 11.47
N LYS A 129 -11.53 -12.01 12.75
CA LYS A 129 -10.81 -12.70 13.83
C LYS A 129 -11.34 -14.10 14.04
N CYS A 130 -10.46 -15.03 14.37
CA CYS A 130 -10.85 -16.36 14.87
C CYS A 130 -11.30 -16.30 16.34
N SER A 131 -10.81 -15.31 17.10
CA SER A 131 -11.18 -15.04 18.49
C SER A 131 -11.04 -13.55 18.79
N THR A 132 -11.95 -13.02 19.60
CA THR A 132 -11.89 -11.65 20.11
C THR A 132 -11.42 -11.60 21.56
N ALA A 133 -11.11 -12.75 22.17
CA ALA A 133 -10.57 -12.80 23.53
C ALA A 133 -9.18 -12.18 23.58
N GLU A 134 -8.91 -11.36 24.59
CA GLU A 134 -7.60 -10.66 24.76
C GLU A 134 -6.44 -11.66 24.85
N ALA A 135 -6.63 -12.78 25.53
CA ALA A 135 -5.64 -13.86 25.62
C ALA A 135 -5.27 -14.48 24.26
N ASP A 136 -6.11 -14.29 23.24
CA ASP A 136 -5.91 -14.78 21.88
C ASP A 136 -5.42 -13.73 20.91
N ALA A 137 -5.16 -12.51 21.37
CA ALA A 137 -4.78 -11.38 20.52
C ALA A 137 -3.59 -11.69 19.61
N ALA A 138 -2.55 -12.32 20.14
CA ALA A 138 -1.35 -12.71 19.40
C ALA A 138 -1.48 -14.04 18.64
N LYS A 139 -2.60 -14.78 18.81
CA LYS A 139 -2.81 -16.03 18.08
C LYS A 139 -3.10 -15.77 16.61
N ARG A 140 -2.53 -16.59 15.75
CA ARG A 140 -2.69 -16.52 14.31
C ARG A 140 -4.08 -17.01 13.89
N CYS A 141 -4.71 -16.30 12.97
CA CYS A 141 -5.96 -16.62 12.33
C CYS A 141 -5.78 -16.62 10.81
N GLU A 142 -5.20 -17.68 10.25
CA GLU A 142 -4.94 -17.76 8.80
C GLU A 142 -6.23 -17.68 7.97
N ALA A 143 -7.32 -18.22 8.48
CA ALA A 143 -8.63 -18.15 7.79
C ALA A 143 -9.12 -16.70 7.66
N GLY A 144 -8.95 -15.89 8.72
CA GLY A 144 -9.29 -14.48 8.70
C GLY A 144 -8.36 -13.67 7.81
N ALA A 145 -7.04 -13.92 7.90
CA ALA A 145 -6.05 -13.28 7.04
C ALA A 145 -6.33 -13.57 5.56
N ASN A 146 -6.62 -14.80 5.18
CA ASN A 146 -6.95 -15.17 3.79
C ASN A 146 -8.19 -14.42 3.27
N LYS A 147 -9.23 -14.27 4.11
CA LYS A 147 -10.41 -13.46 3.76
C LYS A 147 -10.05 -11.98 3.59
N GLU A 148 -9.20 -11.44 4.47
CA GLU A 148 -8.72 -10.07 4.34
C GLU A 148 -7.99 -9.86 3.02
N TYR A 149 -7.03 -10.71 2.66
CA TYR A 149 -6.35 -10.64 1.36
C TYR A 149 -7.33 -10.67 0.19
N GLU A 150 -8.27 -11.61 0.20
CA GLU A 150 -9.28 -11.73 -0.87
C GLU A 150 -10.09 -10.45 -1.05
N MET A 151 -10.50 -9.80 0.06
CA MET A 151 -11.25 -8.54 0.02
C MET A 151 -10.42 -7.42 -0.64
N TYR A 152 -9.14 -7.30 -0.30
CA TYR A 152 -8.26 -6.29 -0.89
C TYR A 152 -7.95 -6.58 -2.36
N PHE A 153 -7.75 -7.84 -2.74
CA PHE A 153 -7.58 -8.21 -4.15
C PHE A 153 -8.84 -7.88 -4.97
N LYS A 154 -10.04 -8.14 -4.43
CA LYS A 154 -11.31 -7.75 -5.06
C LYS A 154 -11.49 -6.24 -5.14
N ALA A 155 -10.94 -5.47 -4.22
CA ALA A 155 -10.93 -4.02 -4.28
C ALA A 155 -9.97 -3.48 -5.35
N GLY A 156 -9.14 -4.33 -5.97
CA GLY A 156 -8.29 -3.99 -7.09
C GLY A 156 -6.89 -3.47 -6.70
N VAL A 157 -6.38 -3.78 -5.49
CA VAL A 157 -5.01 -3.38 -5.12
C VAL A 157 -3.98 -4.07 -6.02
N ASP A 158 -2.86 -3.40 -6.30
CA ASP A 158 -1.82 -3.87 -7.22
C ASP A 158 -0.72 -4.69 -6.52
N GLY A 159 -0.65 -4.61 -5.21
CA GLY A 159 0.28 -5.35 -4.37
C GLY A 159 -0.06 -5.16 -2.90
N VAL A 160 0.65 -5.82 -2.02
CA VAL A 160 0.45 -5.70 -0.57
C VAL A 160 1.77 -5.75 0.17
N PHE A 161 1.85 -5.07 1.32
CA PHE A 161 2.91 -5.30 2.30
C PHE A 161 2.44 -6.30 3.35
N THR A 162 3.19 -7.37 3.53
CA THR A 162 2.86 -8.43 4.48
C THR A 162 4.08 -8.86 5.30
N ASP A 163 3.85 -9.11 6.58
CA ASP A 163 4.85 -9.69 7.48
C ASP A 163 4.93 -11.23 7.33
N ASP A 164 3.95 -11.84 6.62
CA ASP A 164 3.95 -13.27 6.29
C ASP A 164 3.80 -13.50 4.77
N PRO A 165 4.93 -13.45 4.03
CA PRO A 165 4.91 -13.65 2.57
C PRO A 165 4.35 -15.02 2.15
N GLY A 166 4.50 -16.04 3.01
CA GLY A 166 3.99 -17.38 2.73
C GLY A 166 2.46 -17.44 2.66
N ILE A 167 1.78 -16.79 3.62
CA ILE A 167 0.32 -16.66 3.59
C ILE A 167 -0.12 -15.77 2.44
N GLY A 168 0.53 -14.60 2.28
CA GLY A 168 0.21 -13.67 1.21
C GLY A 168 0.30 -14.31 -0.18
N ARG A 169 1.34 -15.11 -0.43
CA ARG A 169 1.51 -15.83 -1.69
C ARG A 169 0.41 -16.88 -1.91
N LYS A 170 0.11 -17.69 -0.91
CA LYS A 170 -0.97 -18.69 -0.98
C LYS A 170 -2.33 -18.04 -1.24
N ALA A 171 -2.63 -16.93 -0.57
CA ALA A 171 -3.87 -16.17 -0.77
C ALA A 171 -3.98 -15.63 -2.20
N LEU A 172 -2.89 -15.08 -2.74
CA LEU A 172 -2.84 -14.60 -4.12
C LEU A 172 -3.04 -15.73 -5.13
N ASP A 173 -2.37 -16.86 -4.96
CA ASP A 173 -2.50 -18.01 -5.85
C ASP A 173 -3.93 -18.56 -5.86
N ALA A 174 -4.56 -18.65 -4.68
CA ALA A 174 -5.96 -19.06 -4.55
C ALA A 174 -6.91 -18.07 -5.24
N TYR A 175 -6.69 -16.77 -5.06
CA TYR A 175 -7.49 -15.72 -5.69
C TYR A 175 -7.39 -15.77 -7.23
N LEU A 176 -6.16 -15.85 -7.78
CA LEU A 176 -5.96 -15.91 -9.23
C LEU A 176 -6.54 -17.19 -9.84
N LYS A 177 -6.47 -18.33 -9.14
CA LYS A 177 -7.09 -19.58 -9.56
C LYS A 177 -8.62 -19.48 -9.66
N ALA A 178 -9.23 -18.77 -8.70
CA ALA A 178 -10.68 -18.53 -8.67
C ALA A 178 -11.13 -17.46 -9.68
N ASN A 179 -10.21 -16.57 -10.10
CA ASN A 179 -10.49 -15.42 -10.98
C ASN A 179 -9.53 -15.38 -12.17
N PRO A 180 -9.57 -16.34 -13.10
CA PRO A 180 -8.55 -16.53 -14.15
C PRO A 180 -8.46 -15.35 -15.15
N ASN A 181 -9.45 -14.48 -15.18
CA ASN A 181 -9.48 -13.29 -16.04
C ASN A 181 -8.90 -12.02 -15.36
N THR A 182 -8.46 -12.12 -14.11
CA THR A 182 -7.80 -11.02 -13.41
C THR A 182 -6.36 -10.91 -13.90
N LYS A 183 -5.97 -9.72 -14.41
CA LYS A 183 -4.61 -9.43 -14.87
C LYS A 183 -3.83 -8.71 -13.78
#